data_746d3cc9b6a3ca97aeb13e48e160e0a6
#
_entry.id   746d3cc9b6a3ca97aeb13e48e160e0a6
#
_cell.length_a   1.000
_cell.length_b   1.000
_cell.length_c   1.000
_cell.angle_alpha   90.00
_cell.angle_beta   90.00
_cell.angle_gamma   90.00
#
_symmetry.space_group_name_H-M   'P 1'
#
loop_
_entity.id
_entity.type
_entity.pdbx_description
1 polymer ?
#
loop_
_entity_poly.entity_id
_entity_poly.type
_entity_poly.pdbx_seq_one_letter_code
_entity_poly.pdbx_strand_id
1 'polypeptide(L)'
;VYDLLGQNIIKGASHLYAGQEAVATGAIAALRDDDLITSTHRGHGHCLARGDCLAPDMAAKQEHVNKMMAELCGRATGYCRGRGGSMHIADVEKGNLGATGIVGGNIPVATGAALSMKLQKQDRVVLCFFGDGASNEGNFHESLNIASAWKLPVVFIVENNMYGMSVPFVNVSALPDISARASAYDMPGVTVDGMDPIAVYEAVDEALARARRGDGPSLIECKTYRWYGHSKSDPRKYRTK
;
A
#
# COMPACT_ATOMS: atom_id res chain seq x y z
N VAL A 1 -10.58 -14.45 5.98
CA VAL A 1 -9.11 -14.73 5.96
C VAL A 1 -8.63 -15.22 7.32
N TYR A 2 -8.96 -14.53 8.43
CA TYR A 2 -8.50 -14.91 9.78
C TYR A 2 -8.87 -16.36 10.14
N ASP A 3 -10.15 -16.73 9.99
CA ASP A 3 -10.63 -18.07 10.31
C ASP A 3 -9.98 -19.14 9.43
N LEU A 4 -9.81 -18.86 8.14
CA LEU A 4 -9.16 -19.76 7.19
C LEU A 4 -7.66 -19.98 7.51
N LEU A 5 -7.00 -18.94 8.06
CA LEU A 5 -5.65 -19.07 8.59
C LEU A 5 -5.64 -19.97 9.84
N GLY A 6 -6.60 -19.79 10.76
CA GLY A 6 -6.76 -20.62 11.96
C GLY A 6 -6.97 -22.11 11.61
N GLN A 7 -7.76 -22.39 10.59
CA GLN A 7 -8.04 -23.73 10.07
C GLN A 7 -6.91 -24.30 9.18
N ASN A 8 -5.82 -23.56 8.97
CA ASN A 8 -4.71 -23.93 8.08
C ASN A 8 -5.10 -24.20 6.61
N ILE A 9 -6.22 -23.59 6.17
CA ILE A 9 -6.65 -23.60 4.75
C ILE A 9 -5.77 -22.65 3.95
N ILE A 10 -5.54 -21.44 4.46
CA ILE A 10 -4.53 -20.52 3.93
C ILE A 10 -3.19 -20.88 4.60
N LYS A 11 -2.23 -21.28 3.76
CA LYS A 11 -0.89 -21.74 4.19
C LYS A 11 0.17 -20.63 4.03
N GLY A 12 1.27 -20.81 4.75
CA GLY A 12 2.43 -19.91 4.67
C GLY A 12 2.32 -18.68 5.56
N ALA A 13 3.26 -17.77 5.37
CA ALA A 13 3.29 -16.48 6.08
C ALA A 13 2.14 -15.59 5.56
N SER A 14 1.31 -15.13 6.47
CA SER A 14 0.19 -14.25 6.14
C SER A 14 0.05 -13.15 7.18
N HIS A 15 -0.25 -11.95 6.68
CA HIS A 15 -0.32 -10.72 7.46
C HIS A 15 -1.67 -10.08 7.17
N LEU A 16 -2.55 -10.04 8.16
CA LEU A 16 -3.89 -9.47 7.98
C LEU A 16 -3.83 -7.95 7.75
N TYR A 17 -4.69 -7.45 6.88
CA TYR A 17 -4.85 -6.02 6.62
C TYR A 17 -5.82 -5.35 7.61
N ALA A 18 -6.48 -6.16 8.46
CA ALA A 18 -7.51 -5.72 9.39
C ALA A 18 -7.05 -4.60 10.33
N GLY A 19 -7.81 -3.50 10.30
CA GLY A 19 -7.54 -2.24 10.99
C GLY A 19 -6.93 -1.15 10.10
N GLN A 20 -6.61 -1.45 8.84
CA GLN A 20 -6.03 -0.49 7.88
C GLN A 20 -6.93 -0.28 6.64
N GLU A 21 -8.16 -0.82 6.66
CA GLU A 21 -9.06 -0.85 5.51
C GLU A 21 -9.39 0.56 4.98
N ALA A 22 -9.53 1.54 5.88
CA ALA A 22 -9.85 2.90 5.51
C ALA A 22 -8.78 3.53 4.61
N VAL A 23 -7.50 3.17 4.82
CA VAL A 23 -6.39 3.66 3.98
C VAL A 23 -6.53 3.14 2.55
N ALA A 24 -6.68 1.82 2.36
CA ALA A 24 -6.84 1.27 1.02
C ALA A 24 -8.10 1.79 0.33
N THR A 25 -9.22 1.85 1.07
CA THR A 25 -10.51 2.29 0.52
C THR A 25 -10.46 3.75 0.07
N GLY A 26 -10.02 4.67 0.94
CA GLY A 26 -9.94 6.09 0.63
C GLY A 26 -8.93 6.38 -0.49
N ALA A 27 -7.71 5.85 -0.36
CA ALA A 27 -6.66 6.12 -1.35
C ALA A 27 -6.98 5.56 -2.74
N ILE A 28 -7.51 4.35 -2.82
CA ILE A 28 -7.78 3.69 -4.12
C ILE A 28 -9.04 4.25 -4.77
N ALA A 29 -10.02 4.72 -3.99
CA ALA A 29 -11.22 5.38 -4.53
C ALA A 29 -10.91 6.70 -5.25
N ALA A 30 -9.79 7.36 -4.95
CA ALA A 30 -9.35 8.58 -5.63
C ALA A 30 -8.64 8.31 -6.98
N LEU A 31 -8.29 7.05 -7.28
CA LEU A 31 -7.58 6.69 -8.51
C LEU A 31 -8.48 6.67 -9.74
N ARG A 32 -7.89 6.96 -10.90
CA ARG A 32 -8.46 6.62 -12.20
C ARG A 32 -8.23 5.14 -12.53
N ASP A 33 -8.97 4.64 -13.50
CA ASP A 33 -8.92 3.23 -13.92
C ASP A 33 -7.54 2.81 -14.43
N ASP A 34 -6.80 3.73 -15.04
CA ASP A 34 -5.49 3.48 -15.63
C ASP A 34 -4.29 3.77 -14.69
N ASP A 35 -4.53 4.32 -13.51
CA ASP A 35 -3.48 4.54 -12.51
C ASP A 35 -2.94 3.22 -11.95
N LEU A 36 -1.75 3.28 -11.36
CA LEU A 36 -1.06 2.11 -10.84
C LEU A 36 -0.92 2.15 -9.32
N ILE A 37 -0.82 0.97 -8.73
CA ILE A 37 -0.45 0.81 -7.32
C ILE A 37 0.71 -0.16 -7.16
N THR A 38 1.53 0.05 -6.13
CA THR A 38 2.43 -0.96 -5.56
C THR A 38 2.08 -1.22 -4.11
N SER A 39 2.29 -2.45 -3.64
CA SER A 39 1.75 -2.91 -2.37
C SER A 39 2.79 -3.64 -1.52
N THR A 40 2.40 -3.96 -0.29
CA THR A 40 3.21 -4.57 0.75
C THR A 40 2.84 -6.04 0.98
N HIS A 41 3.47 -6.66 1.99
CA HIS A 41 3.12 -8.00 2.47
C HIS A 41 1.66 -8.16 2.94
N ARG A 42 0.88 -7.07 3.04
CA ARG A 42 -0.58 -7.06 3.30
C ARG A 42 -1.40 -6.83 2.03
N GLY A 43 -0.83 -7.20 0.88
CA GLY A 43 -1.31 -6.88 -0.46
C GLY A 43 -2.75 -7.28 -0.79
N HIS A 44 -3.33 -8.23 -0.06
CA HIS A 44 -4.72 -8.63 -0.27
C HIS A 44 -5.71 -7.48 0.01
N GLY A 45 -5.41 -6.56 0.95
CA GLY A 45 -6.26 -5.40 1.20
C GLY A 45 -6.30 -4.43 0.01
N HIS A 46 -5.13 -4.05 -0.49
CA HIS A 46 -5.01 -3.19 -1.68
C HIS A 46 -5.54 -3.85 -2.96
N CYS A 47 -5.29 -5.16 -3.13
CA CYS A 47 -5.82 -5.91 -4.26
C CYS A 47 -7.36 -5.92 -4.23
N LEU A 48 -7.96 -6.18 -3.07
CA LEU A 48 -9.41 -6.17 -2.90
C LEU A 48 -10.01 -4.82 -3.27
N ALA A 49 -9.47 -3.73 -2.70
CA ALA A 49 -9.98 -2.38 -2.95
C ALA A 49 -9.83 -2.00 -4.44
N ARG A 50 -8.67 -2.29 -5.07
CA ARG A 50 -8.44 -1.93 -6.48
C ARG A 50 -9.38 -2.68 -7.42
N GLY A 51 -9.55 -3.97 -7.22
CA GLY A 51 -10.43 -4.76 -8.05
C GLY A 51 -11.92 -4.44 -7.85
N ASP A 52 -12.33 -4.08 -6.62
CA ASP A 52 -13.69 -3.66 -6.33
C ASP A 52 -14.04 -2.33 -7.00
N CYS A 53 -13.13 -1.34 -6.96
CA CYS A 53 -13.32 -0.04 -7.62
C CYS A 53 -13.44 -0.17 -9.14
N LEU A 54 -12.71 -1.11 -9.76
CA LEU A 54 -12.71 -1.31 -11.21
C LEU A 54 -13.79 -2.29 -11.71
N ALA A 55 -14.52 -2.93 -10.81
CA ALA A 55 -15.56 -3.88 -11.20
C ALA A 55 -16.84 -3.16 -11.65
N PRO A 56 -17.33 -3.39 -12.87
CA PRO A 56 -18.49 -2.68 -13.42
C PRO A 56 -19.81 -3.08 -12.75
N ASP A 57 -19.89 -4.25 -12.13
CA ASP A 57 -21.10 -4.78 -11.52
C ASP A 57 -20.78 -5.78 -10.39
N MET A 58 -21.82 -6.26 -9.73
CA MET A 58 -21.69 -7.21 -8.61
C MET A 58 -21.15 -8.58 -9.03
N ALA A 59 -21.37 -9.01 -10.26
CA ALA A 59 -20.85 -10.28 -10.76
C ALA A 59 -19.31 -10.19 -10.92
N ALA A 60 -18.83 -9.09 -11.47
CA ALA A 60 -17.40 -8.81 -11.60
C ALA A 60 -16.71 -8.64 -10.24
N LYS A 61 -17.39 -8.02 -9.26
CA LYS A 61 -16.90 -7.94 -7.87
C LYS A 61 -16.77 -9.33 -7.26
N GLN A 62 -17.77 -10.17 -7.42
CA GLN A 62 -17.73 -11.55 -6.91
C GLN A 62 -16.63 -12.38 -7.57
N GLU A 63 -16.44 -12.23 -8.89
CA GLU A 63 -15.33 -12.90 -9.59
C GLU A 63 -13.97 -12.44 -9.06
N HIS A 64 -13.79 -11.14 -8.86
CA HIS A 64 -12.57 -10.58 -8.28
C HIS A 64 -12.28 -11.18 -6.90
N VAL A 65 -13.27 -11.19 -6.00
CA VAL A 65 -13.14 -11.80 -4.66
C VAL A 65 -12.79 -13.28 -4.76
N ASN A 66 -13.43 -14.02 -5.67
CA ASN A 66 -13.16 -15.44 -5.88
C ASN A 66 -11.71 -15.68 -6.34
N LYS A 67 -11.21 -14.88 -7.29
CA LYS A 67 -9.81 -14.96 -7.76
C LYS A 67 -8.82 -14.63 -6.65
N MET A 68 -9.09 -13.59 -5.87
CA MET A 68 -8.26 -13.22 -4.72
C MET A 68 -8.24 -14.34 -3.69
N MET A 69 -9.39 -14.88 -3.32
CA MET A 69 -9.47 -15.98 -2.36
C MET A 69 -8.81 -17.26 -2.88
N ALA A 70 -8.93 -17.56 -4.17
CA ALA A 70 -8.21 -18.65 -4.81
C ALA A 70 -6.69 -18.48 -4.70
N GLU A 71 -6.17 -17.26 -4.88
CA GLU A 71 -4.75 -16.96 -4.70
C GLU A 71 -4.30 -17.21 -3.26
N LEU A 72 -5.05 -16.70 -2.28
CA LEU A 72 -4.73 -16.90 -0.85
C LEU A 72 -4.75 -18.39 -0.47
N CYS A 73 -5.62 -19.18 -1.08
CA CYS A 73 -5.73 -20.61 -0.86
C CYS A 73 -4.76 -21.45 -1.73
N GLY A 74 -3.84 -20.82 -2.48
CA GLY A 74 -2.85 -21.49 -3.31
C GLY A 74 -3.47 -22.24 -4.52
N ARG A 75 -4.54 -21.71 -5.11
CA ARG A 75 -5.24 -22.34 -6.25
C ARG A 75 -4.80 -21.73 -7.58
N ALA A 76 -4.75 -22.55 -8.62
CA ALA A 76 -4.33 -22.15 -9.96
C ALA A 76 -5.23 -21.09 -10.62
N THR A 77 -6.47 -20.93 -10.12
CA THR A 77 -7.42 -19.91 -10.58
C THR A 77 -7.20 -18.55 -9.93
N GLY A 78 -6.23 -18.42 -8.99
CA GLY A 78 -5.85 -17.13 -8.40
C GLY A 78 -5.07 -16.25 -9.35
N TYR A 79 -4.91 -14.97 -9.01
CA TYR A 79 -4.23 -13.94 -9.82
C TYR A 79 -2.79 -14.30 -10.19
N CYS A 80 -2.04 -14.89 -9.27
CA CYS A 80 -0.67 -15.36 -9.48
C CYS A 80 -0.60 -16.89 -9.58
N ARG A 81 -1.69 -17.53 -9.98
CA ARG A 81 -1.84 -18.99 -10.07
C ARG A 81 -1.55 -19.73 -8.75
N GLY A 82 -1.90 -19.07 -7.63
CA GLY A 82 -1.70 -19.60 -6.28
C GLY A 82 -0.26 -19.58 -5.78
N ARG A 83 0.64 -18.86 -6.44
CA ARG A 83 2.08 -18.80 -6.10
C ARG A 83 2.46 -17.57 -5.26
N GLY A 84 1.67 -16.51 -5.32
CA GLY A 84 1.93 -15.25 -4.63
C GLY A 84 1.38 -15.21 -3.20
N GLY A 85 0.20 -15.79 -2.98
CA GLY A 85 -0.51 -15.63 -1.72
C GLY A 85 -0.79 -14.15 -1.41
N SER A 86 -0.94 -13.79 -0.13
CA SER A 86 -1.20 -12.40 0.26
C SER A 86 0.01 -11.48 0.12
N MET A 87 1.21 -12.04 0.20
CA MET A 87 2.46 -11.26 0.24
C MET A 87 2.99 -10.86 -1.14
N HIS A 88 2.56 -11.54 -2.20
CA HIS A 88 3.05 -11.32 -3.57
C HIS A 88 1.92 -11.30 -4.60
N ILE A 89 0.68 -11.01 -4.16
CA ILE A 89 -0.45 -10.89 -5.08
C ILE A 89 -0.25 -9.70 -6.02
N ALA A 90 -0.51 -9.92 -7.31
CA ALA A 90 -0.44 -8.91 -8.36
C ALA A 90 -1.62 -9.07 -9.30
N ASP A 91 -2.11 -7.96 -9.86
CA ASP A 91 -3.13 -7.91 -10.91
C ASP A 91 -2.75 -6.76 -11.85
N VAL A 92 -1.76 -7.01 -12.70
CA VAL A 92 -1.16 -5.99 -13.56
C VAL A 92 -2.17 -5.41 -14.56
N GLU A 93 -3.13 -6.20 -15.00
CA GLU A 93 -4.20 -5.76 -15.91
C GLU A 93 -5.08 -4.68 -15.26
N LYS A 94 -5.26 -4.75 -13.94
CA LYS A 94 -5.98 -3.74 -13.15
C LYS A 94 -5.06 -2.72 -12.48
N GLY A 95 -3.82 -2.60 -12.95
CA GLY A 95 -2.87 -1.61 -12.45
C GLY A 95 -2.24 -1.92 -11.09
N ASN A 96 -2.46 -3.11 -10.51
CA ASN A 96 -1.76 -3.55 -9.32
C ASN A 96 -0.45 -4.25 -9.71
N LEU A 97 0.66 -3.49 -9.67
CA LEU A 97 1.99 -3.97 -10.05
C LEU A 97 2.55 -5.06 -9.11
N GLY A 98 1.93 -5.23 -7.96
CA GLY A 98 2.21 -6.33 -7.06
C GLY A 98 2.53 -5.92 -5.63
N ALA A 99 2.35 -6.91 -4.77
CA ALA A 99 2.76 -6.91 -3.38
C ALA A 99 4.16 -7.50 -3.25
N THR A 100 4.91 -7.07 -2.22
CA THR A 100 6.22 -7.64 -1.93
C THR A 100 6.39 -7.92 -0.44
N GLY A 101 7.04 -9.03 -0.12
CA GLY A 101 7.47 -9.36 1.24
C GLY A 101 8.79 -8.68 1.63
N ILE A 102 9.49 -8.06 0.69
CA ILE A 102 10.71 -7.29 0.97
C ILE A 102 10.31 -5.91 1.47
N VAL A 103 10.61 -5.60 2.73
CA VAL A 103 10.26 -4.32 3.35
C VAL A 103 10.89 -3.17 2.56
N GLY A 104 10.08 -2.18 2.16
CA GLY A 104 10.53 -1.05 1.34
C GLY A 104 10.83 -1.36 -0.13
N GLY A 105 10.89 -2.64 -0.55
CA GLY A 105 11.27 -3.03 -1.90
C GLY A 105 10.31 -2.56 -3.01
N ASN A 106 9.07 -2.26 -2.68
CA ASN A 106 8.10 -1.71 -3.64
C ASN A 106 8.26 -0.20 -3.89
N ILE A 107 8.97 0.53 -3.04
CA ILE A 107 9.14 1.98 -3.16
C ILE A 107 9.96 2.33 -4.43
N PRO A 108 11.14 1.73 -4.67
CA PRO A 108 11.86 1.96 -5.92
C PRO A 108 11.12 1.42 -7.16
N VAL A 109 10.32 0.36 -7.02
CA VAL A 109 9.46 -0.13 -8.13
C VAL A 109 8.43 0.92 -8.53
N ALA A 110 7.74 1.53 -7.56
CA ALA A 110 6.80 2.62 -7.81
C ALA A 110 7.49 3.83 -8.46
N THR A 111 8.68 4.19 -7.98
CA THR A 111 9.48 5.28 -8.53
C THR A 111 9.89 5.01 -9.98
N GLY A 112 10.30 3.78 -10.30
CA GLY A 112 10.62 3.35 -11.66
C GLY A 112 9.40 3.36 -12.60
N ALA A 113 8.23 2.91 -12.10
CA ALA A 113 6.99 2.98 -12.87
C ALA A 113 6.59 4.43 -13.17
N ALA A 114 6.69 5.32 -12.18
CA ALA A 114 6.42 6.75 -12.36
C ALA A 114 7.41 7.42 -13.35
N LEU A 115 8.68 7.03 -13.32
CA LEU A 115 9.66 7.47 -14.32
C LEU A 115 9.27 7.03 -15.73
N SER A 116 8.86 5.77 -15.89
CA SER A 116 8.38 5.25 -17.18
C SER A 116 7.19 6.05 -17.71
N MET A 117 6.20 6.36 -16.86
CA MET A 117 5.05 7.18 -17.23
C MET A 117 5.46 8.57 -17.68
N LYS A 118 6.35 9.22 -16.94
CA LYS A 118 6.87 10.54 -17.30
C LYS A 118 7.60 10.53 -18.64
N LEU A 119 8.47 9.57 -18.88
CA LEU A 119 9.21 9.46 -20.15
C LEU A 119 8.27 9.20 -21.34
N GLN A 120 7.21 8.43 -21.12
CA GLN A 120 6.18 8.15 -22.12
C GLN A 120 5.12 9.26 -22.24
N LYS A 121 5.23 10.33 -21.45
CA LYS A 121 4.27 11.45 -21.39
C LYS A 121 2.84 10.99 -21.11
N GLN A 122 2.66 9.99 -20.27
CA GLN A 122 1.35 9.50 -19.84
C GLN A 122 0.83 10.33 -18.66
N ASP A 123 -0.47 10.62 -18.67
CA ASP A 123 -1.19 11.28 -17.56
C ASP A 123 -1.68 10.24 -16.54
N ARG A 124 -0.76 9.46 -15.99
CA ARG A 124 -1.00 8.41 -15.00
C ARG A 124 -0.18 8.65 -13.75
N VAL A 125 -0.65 8.19 -12.62
CA VAL A 125 0.04 8.31 -11.33
C VAL A 125 0.21 6.92 -10.71
N VAL A 126 1.23 6.77 -9.87
CA VAL A 126 1.45 5.56 -9.07
C VAL A 126 1.18 5.86 -7.60
N LEU A 127 0.30 5.12 -6.94
CA LEU A 127 0.26 5.07 -5.47
C LEU A 127 1.21 3.99 -4.96
N CYS A 128 2.09 4.39 -4.05
CA CYS A 128 3.05 3.51 -3.42
C CYS A 128 2.70 3.31 -1.95
N PHE A 129 2.13 2.16 -1.60
CA PHE A 129 1.79 1.84 -0.20
C PHE A 129 2.97 1.18 0.51
N PHE A 130 3.28 1.61 1.73
CA PHE A 130 4.28 0.97 2.59
C PHE A 130 4.02 1.29 4.07
N GLY A 131 4.57 0.48 4.97
CA GLY A 131 4.40 0.66 6.41
C GLY A 131 5.44 1.59 7.05
N ASP A 132 5.21 1.95 8.30
CA ASP A 132 6.11 2.76 9.13
C ASP A 132 7.52 2.16 9.22
N GLY A 133 7.64 0.85 9.35
CA GLY A 133 8.95 0.18 9.36
C GLY A 133 9.77 0.41 8.07
N ALA A 134 9.11 0.44 6.92
CA ALA A 134 9.76 0.66 5.63
C ALA A 134 10.34 2.08 5.49
N SER A 135 9.82 3.05 6.23
CA SER A 135 10.34 4.42 6.19
C SER A 135 11.76 4.58 6.76
N ASN A 136 12.29 3.54 7.40
CA ASN A 136 13.67 3.52 7.91
C ASN A 136 14.65 2.76 6.99
N GLU A 137 14.16 2.22 5.86
CA GLU A 137 14.99 1.57 4.85
C GLU A 137 15.66 2.62 3.94
N GLY A 138 16.89 2.34 3.46
CA GLY A 138 17.60 3.20 2.51
C GLY A 138 16.78 3.51 1.26
N ASN A 139 16.07 2.50 0.74
CA ASN A 139 15.18 2.61 -0.43
C ASN A 139 14.12 3.71 -0.31
N PHE A 140 13.62 3.99 0.90
CA PHE A 140 12.71 5.11 1.14
C PHE A 140 13.39 6.43 0.80
N HIS A 141 14.55 6.70 1.39
CA HIS A 141 15.28 7.96 1.21
C HIS A 141 15.72 8.20 -0.23
N GLU A 142 16.27 7.16 -0.87
CA GLU A 142 16.74 7.20 -2.25
C GLU A 142 15.58 7.48 -3.23
N SER A 143 14.47 6.76 -3.06
CA SER A 143 13.30 6.86 -3.93
C SER A 143 12.59 8.21 -3.82
N LEU A 144 12.41 8.73 -2.59
CA LEU A 144 11.79 10.04 -2.40
C LEU A 144 12.66 11.15 -3.00
N ASN A 145 13.98 11.08 -2.81
CA ASN A 145 14.91 12.04 -3.38
C ASN A 145 14.84 12.05 -4.92
N ILE A 146 14.92 10.89 -5.56
CA ILE A 146 14.83 10.79 -7.03
C ILE A 146 13.47 11.24 -7.54
N ALA A 147 12.38 10.81 -6.88
CA ALA A 147 11.03 11.18 -7.27
C ALA A 147 10.82 12.69 -7.24
N SER A 148 11.32 13.37 -6.21
CA SER A 148 11.23 14.82 -6.10
C SER A 148 12.13 15.53 -7.10
N ALA A 149 13.42 15.18 -7.17
CA ALA A 149 14.39 15.78 -8.08
C ALA A 149 13.91 15.73 -9.55
N TRP A 150 13.23 14.67 -9.93
CA TRP A 150 12.71 14.47 -11.28
C TRP A 150 11.21 14.77 -11.42
N LYS A 151 10.55 15.27 -10.37
CA LYS A 151 9.11 15.56 -10.35
C LYS A 151 8.28 14.42 -10.94
N LEU A 152 8.48 13.21 -10.39
CA LEU A 152 7.81 12.00 -10.87
C LEU A 152 6.35 11.95 -10.39
N PRO A 153 5.41 11.41 -11.19
CA PRO A 153 4.01 11.27 -10.82
C PRO A 153 3.79 10.08 -9.88
N VAL A 154 4.23 10.20 -8.64
CA VAL A 154 4.05 9.20 -7.60
C VAL A 154 3.57 9.83 -6.30
N VAL A 155 2.63 9.16 -5.63
CA VAL A 155 2.18 9.51 -4.28
C VAL A 155 2.57 8.39 -3.34
N PHE A 156 3.32 8.74 -2.29
CA PHE A 156 3.82 7.81 -1.27
C PHE A 156 2.83 7.77 -0.11
N ILE A 157 2.25 6.60 0.17
CA ILE A 157 1.26 6.38 1.25
C ILE A 157 1.90 5.55 2.35
N VAL A 158 2.06 6.14 3.52
CA VAL A 158 2.57 5.46 4.70
C VAL A 158 1.42 4.95 5.55
N GLU A 159 1.27 3.65 5.66
CA GLU A 159 0.37 2.99 6.59
C GLU A 159 1.05 2.89 7.96
N ASN A 160 1.04 4.00 8.72
CA ASN A 160 1.66 4.03 10.04
C ASN A 160 0.74 3.37 11.06
N ASN A 161 0.91 2.07 11.25
CA ASN A 161 0.17 1.29 12.25
C ASN A 161 0.89 1.23 13.61
N MET A 162 1.83 2.13 13.85
CA MET A 162 2.59 2.36 15.08
C MET A 162 3.60 1.27 15.46
N TYR A 163 3.75 0.19 14.65
CA TYR A 163 4.64 -0.92 15.00
C TYR A 163 5.33 -1.52 13.77
N GLY A 164 6.65 -1.43 13.73
CA GLY A 164 7.48 -2.27 12.85
C GLY A 164 7.62 -3.66 13.48
N MET A 165 6.87 -4.67 13.01
CA MET A 165 6.71 -5.96 13.70
C MET A 165 6.25 -5.79 15.16
N SER A 166 7.16 -5.97 16.11
CA SER A 166 6.92 -5.83 17.56
C SER A 166 7.51 -4.55 18.15
N VAL A 167 8.25 -3.77 17.37
CA VAL A 167 8.92 -2.56 17.83
C VAL A 167 8.02 -1.35 17.66
N PRO A 168 7.68 -0.60 18.73
CA PRO A 168 6.94 0.65 18.63
C PRO A 168 7.68 1.66 17.75
N PHE A 169 6.95 2.34 16.86
CA PHE A 169 7.52 3.34 15.96
C PHE A 169 8.30 4.44 16.70
N VAL A 170 7.79 4.89 17.83
CA VAL A 170 8.41 5.93 18.67
C VAL A 170 9.80 5.57 19.20
N ASN A 171 10.15 4.29 19.21
CA ASN A 171 11.46 3.80 19.67
C ASN A 171 12.52 3.79 18.56
N VAL A 172 12.11 3.95 17.30
CA VAL A 172 12.98 3.81 16.12
C VAL A 172 12.89 4.99 15.15
N SER A 173 12.15 6.03 15.53
CA SER A 173 12.04 7.28 14.75
C SER A 173 12.34 8.47 15.65
N ALA A 174 13.23 9.35 15.18
CA ALA A 174 13.53 10.60 15.86
C ALA A 174 12.40 11.63 15.74
N LEU A 175 11.56 11.51 14.69
CA LEU A 175 10.42 12.40 14.46
C LEU A 175 9.12 11.66 14.80
N PRO A 176 8.13 12.36 15.38
CA PRO A 176 6.84 11.78 15.73
C PRO A 176 6.01 11.42 14.49
N ASP A 177 6.22 12.15 13.39
CA ASP A 177 5.52 11.98 12.13
C ASP A 177 6.50 11.70 10.99
N ILE A 178 6.19 10.67 10.19
CA ILE A 178 6.99 10.32 9.01
C ILE A 178 6.80 11.38 7.92
N SER A 179 5.60 11.96 7.83
CA SER A 179 5.30 13.02 6.87
C SER A 179 6.24 14.21 6.97
N ALA A 180 6.77 14.52 8.17
CA ALA A 180 7.75 15.58 8.38
C ALA A 180 9.06 15.37 7.62
N ARG A 181 9.40 14.10 7.27
CA ARG A 181 10.59 13.78 6.46
C ARG A 181 10.50 14.30 5.03
N ALA A 182 9.28 14.59 4.54
CA ALA A 182 9.05 15.11 3.19
C ALA A 182 9.78 16.42 2.94
N SER A 183 9.95 17.25 3.96
CA SER A 183 10.67 18.52 3.87
C SER A 183 12.13 18.36 3.45
N ALA A 184 12.76 17.23 3.76
CA ALA A 184 14.12 16.93 3.33
C ALA A 184 14.26 16.70 1.81
N TYR A 185 13.15 16.49 1.12
CA TYR A 185 13.08 16.21 -0.32
C TYR A 185 12.29 17.28 -1.10
N ASP A 186 12.00 18.43 -0.49
CA ASP A 186 11.23 19.51 -1.11
C ASP A 186 9.90 19.04 -1.71
N MET A 187 9.16 18.22 -0.95
CA MET A 187 7.82 17.74 -1.32
C MET A 187 6.82 17.94 -0.19
N PRO A 188 5.52 18.06 -0.47
CA PRO A 188 4.49 18.10 0.57
C PRO A 188 4.46 16.82 1.40
N GLY A 189 4.35 16.97 2.72
CA GLY A 189 4.12 15.90 3.68
C GLY A 189 2.86 16.19 4.49
N VAL A 190 1.90 15.26 4.49
CA VAL A 190 0.62 15.40 5.17
C VAL A 190 0.37 14.21 6.08
N THR A 191 -0.10 14.46 7.30
CA THR A 191 -0.57 13.41 8.22
C THR A 191 -2.10 13.48 8.31
N VAL A 192 -2.75 12.31 8.13
CA VAL A 192 -4.20 12.17 8.21
C VAL A 192 -4.60 11.04 9.16
N ASP A 193 -5.85 11.07 9.62
CA ASP A 193 -6.45 9.94 10.30
C ASP A 193 -6.68 8.79 9.30
N GLY A 194 -5.83 7.77 9.37
CA GLY A 194 -5.90 6.58 8.53
C GLY A 194 -7.05 5.62 8.92
N MET A 195 -7.88 5.97 9.91
CA MET A 195 -9.13 5.26 10.24
C MET A 195 -10.35 5.93 9.60
N ASP A 196 -10.19 7.12 9.03
CA ASP A 196 -11.22 7.84 8.29
C ASP A 196 -10.96 7.75 6.77
N PRO A 197 -11.77 6.98 6.01
CA PRO A 197 -11.56 6.84 4.57
C PRO A 197 -11.81 8.13 3.78
N ILE A 198 -12.61 9.07 4.32
CA ILE A 198 -12.87 10.35 3.65
C ILE A 198 -11.64 11.26 3.78
N ALA A 199 -11.06 11.37 4.98
CA ALA A 199 -9.83 12.14 5.19
C ALA A 199 -8.67 11.61 4.33
N VAL A 200 -8.56 10.29 4.18
CA VAL A 200 -7.57 9.65 3.29
C VAL A 200 -7.86 10.00 1.84
N TYR A 201 -9.12 9.89 1.40
CA TYR A 201 -9.52 10.21 0.02
C TYR A 201 -9.15 11.65 -0.34
N GLU A 202 -9.53 12.63 0.46
CA GLU A 202 -9.31 14.05 0.20
C GLU A 202 -7.80 14.38 0.08
N ALA A 203 -6.99 13.86 1.00
CA ALA A 203 -5.55 14.07 0.95
C ALA A 203 -4.88 13.41 -0.28
N VAL A 204 -5.35 12.23 -0.65
CA VAL A 204 -4.82 11.51 -1.82
C VAL A 204 -5.27 12.18 -3.12
N ASP A 205 -6.51 12.64 -3.23
CA ASP A 205 -7.03 13.34 -4.42
C ASP A 205 -6.23 14.62 -4.70
N GLU A 206 -5.94 15.42 -3.66
CA GLU A 206 -5.08 16.60 -3.78
C GLU A 206 -3.67 16.24 -4.27
N ALA A 207 -3.08 15.18 -3.70
CA ALA A 207 -1.75 14.72 -4.07
C ALA A 207 -1.70 14.17 -5.51
N LEU A 208 -2.75 13.45 -5.95
CA LEU A 208 -2.90 12.97 -7.32
C LEU A 208 -3.03 14.14 -8.30
N ALA A 209 -3.86 15.14 -7.98
CA ALA A 209 -3.99 16.35 -8.80
C ALA A 209 -2.64 17.07 -8.94
N ARG A 210 -1.86 17.19 -7.87
CA ARG A 210 -0.51 17.75 -7.88
C ARG A 210 0.42 16.96 -8.81
N ALA A 211 0.46 15.63 -8.66
CA ALA A 211 1.31 14.75 -9.46
C ALA A 211 1.00 14.85 -10.97
N ARG A 212 -0.31 14.90 -11.33
CA ARG A 212 -0.76 15.04 -12.71
C ARG A 212 -0.39 16.39 -13.35
N ARG A 213 -0.36 17.47 -12.57
CA ARG A 213 0.14 18.76 -13.05
C ARG A 213 1.65 18.80 -13.30
N GLY A 214 2.38 17.73 -12.92
CA GLY A 214 3.83 17.69 -13.01
C GLY A 214 4.55 18.44 -11.89
N ASP A 215 3.84 18.77 -10.81
CA ASP A 215 4.40 19.46 -9.63
C ASP A 215 5.24 18.53 -8.73
N GLY A 216 5.27 17.23 -9.04
CA GLY A 216 6.06 16.21 -8.37
C GLY A 216 5.29 15.42 -7.32
N PRO A 217 6.01 14.60 -6.51
CA PRO A 217 5.43 13.65 -5.56
C PRO A 217 4.88 14.34 -4.30
N SER A 218 4.16 13.54 -3.50
CA SER A 218 3.73 13.89 -2.14
C SER A 218 3.90 12.69 -1.21
N LEU A 219 4.10 12.94 0.08
CA LEU A 219 4.16 11.92 1.13
C LEU A 219 2.95 12.08 2.06
N ILE A 220 2.08 11.08 2.10
CA ILE A 220 0.89 11.06 2.97
C ILE A 220 1.10 10.00 4.03
N GLU A 221 1.05 10.42 5.29
CA GLU A 221 1.10 9.51 6.43
C GLU A 221 -0.30 9.29 6.98
N CYS A 222 -0.79 8.06 6.87
CA CYS A 222 -2.08 7.62 7.41
C CYS A 222 -1.85 6.95 8.76
N LYS A 223 -2.23 7.63 9.85
CA LYS A 223 -2.17 7.07 11.20
C LYS A 223 -3.27 6.04 11.35
N THR A 224 -2.89 4.78 11.51
CA THR A 224 -3.82 3.65 11.57
C THR A 224 -3.42 2.66 12.66
N TYR A 225 -4.07 1.51 12.72
CA TYR A 225 -3.77 0.51 13.74
C TYR A 225 -4.02 -0.92 13.25
N ARG A 226 -3.18 -1.87 13.64
CA ARG A 226 -3.40 -3.30 13.38
C ARG A 226 -4.24 -3.90 14.50
N TRP A 227 -5.42 -4.41 14.21
CA TRP A 227 -6.25 -5.10 15.22
C TRP A 227 -5.69 -6.46 15.61
N TYR A 228 -4.98 -7.11 14.71
CA TYR A 228 -4.28 -8.37 14.98
C TYR A 228 -2.77 -8.15 15.14
N GLY A 229 -2.02 -9.23 15.42
CA GLY A 229 -0.57 -9.20 15.44
C GLY A 229 0.04 -8.85 14.06
N HIS A 230 1.37 -8.78 14.03
CA HIS A 230 2.08 -8.55 12.78
C HIS A 230 1.76 -9.64 11.75
N SER A 231 1.80 -10.90 12.18
CA SER A 231 1.50 -12.08 11.36
C SER A 231 0.65 -13.09 12.12
N LYS A 232 0.29 -14.20 11.45
CA LYS A 232 -0.44 -15.33 12.05
C LYS A 232 0.21 -15.85 13.35
N SER A 233 1.54 -15.88 13.40
CA SER A 233 2.31 -16.44 14.52
C SER A 233 2.65 -15.44 15.62
N ASP A 234 2.28 -14.16 15.46
CA ASP A 234 2.61 -13.11 16.42
C ASP A 234 1.74 -13.20 17.70
N PRO A 235 2.32 -13.48 18.86
CA PRO A 235 1.58 -13.61 20.13
C PRO A 235 1.14 -12.28 20.74
N ARG A 236 1.50 -11.13 20.16
CA ARG A 236 1.14 -9.76 20.59
C ARG A 236 1.54 -9.41 22.02
N LYS A 237 2.61 -9.97 22.54
CA LYS A 237 3.07 -9.73 23.93
C LYS A 237 3.67 -8.34 24.17
N TYR A 238 3.93 -7.58 23.11
CA TYR A 238 4.55 -6.24 23.13
C TYR A 238 3.56 -5.09 23.26
N ARG A 239 2.28 -5.36 23.28
CA ARG A 239 1.22 -4.36 23.43
C ARG A 239 0.06 -4.89 24.27
N THR A 240 -0.70 -3.98 24.88
CA THR A 240 -1.94 -4.30 25.61
C THR A 240 -3.04 -4.75 24.62
N LYS A 241 -4.05 -5.44 25.17
CA LYS A 241 -5.24 -5.85 24.40
C LYS A 241 -6.13 -4.64 24.10
#